data_1e0d64b840714b811fe3e6bb3b0c40c8
#
_entry.id   1e0d64b840714b811fe3e6bb3b0c40c8
#
_cell.length_a   1.000
_cell.length_b   1.000
_cell.length_c   1.000
_cell.angle_alpha   90.00
_cell.angle_beta   90.00
_cell.angle_gamma   90.00
#
_symmetry.space_group_name_H-M   'P 1'
#
loop_
_entity.id
_entity.type
_entity.pdbx_description
1 polymer ?
#
loop_
_entity_poly.entity_id
_entity_poly.type
_entity_poly.pdbx_seq_one_letter_code
_entity_poly.pdbx_strand_id
1 'polypeptide(L)'
;GTYLWWPRAIESAKPLLKIRWRRGGRIRWRDLHAGTGIVISVLLICYILSGLTWTRYWGENWRAVSATVAPSLSVSAPSTPATLGDYDRLGRRIAWAATDDPIYASHPRGPSAATLSLADIDRIAKAENMVAGYSIIPPADSVVDGQTVYGSYAVVNPWPQRLSEQRTLYLDRFSGATIANATAAQDGALSRLTSLGIDMHMGHQLGLFTRITATLACLGVLTMVATGFLMWWKRRPAGRTGLPGPAGDRTRADTPTRTVVGLAIAALVLSVLFPAFGVSLLLVVAVERVL
;
A
#
# COMPACT_ATOMS: atom_id res chain seq x y z
N GLY A 1 -15.46 11.51 14.28
CA GLY A 1 -14.34 12.27 14.86
C GLY A 1 -14.21 13.64 14.25
N THR A 2 -13.86 13.74 12.98
CA THR A 2 -13.56 14.99 12.26
C THR A 2 -14.75 15.98 12.28
N TYR A 3 -15.97 15.49 12.06
CA TYR A 3 -17.17 16.31 12.12
C TYR A 3 -17.40 16.95 13.51
N LEU A 4 -17.18 16.21 14.58
CA LEU A 4 -17.32 16.72 15.96
C LEU A 4 -16.20 17.67 16.37
N TRP A 5 -15.04 17.53 15.74
CA TRP A 5 -13.87 18.37 15.99
C TRP A 5 -13.88 19.66 15.15
N TRP A 6 -14.51 19.63 13.96
CA TRP A 6 -14.50 20.76 13.02
C TRP A 6 -15.07 22.04 13.66
N PRO A 7 -14.33 23.16 13.65
CA PRO A 7 -14.83 24.41 14.21
C PRO A 7 -16.00 24.95 13.41
N ARG A 8 -17.05 25.33 14.09
CA ARG A 8 -18.24 25.92 13.44
C ARG A 8 -18.05 27.38 13.03
N ALA A 9 -17.01 28.04 13.54
CA ALA A 9 -16.60 29.38 13.15
C ALA A 9 -15.07 29.43 12.99
N ILE A 10 -14.58 30.12 11.95
CA ILE A 10 -13.14 30.22 11.61
C ILE A 10 -12.35 30.85 12.75
N GLU A 11 -12.92 31.78 13.48
CA GLU A 11 -12.29 32.45 14.64
C GLU A 11 -11.98 31.48 15.79
N SER A 12 -12.70 30.36 15.88
CA SER A 12 -12.47 29.33 16.90
C SER A 12 -11.41 28.29 16.52
N ALA A 13 -10.76 28.44 15.36
CA ALA A 13 -9.76 27.46 14.87
C ALA A 13 -8.41 27.54 15.63
N LYS A 14 -8.04 28.72 16.14
CA LYS A 14 -6.74 28.94 16.83
C LYS A 14 -6.46 28.02 18.04
N PRO A 15 -7.44 27.58 18.85
CA PRO A 15 -7.18 26.68 19.98
C PRO A 15 -7.24 25.18 19.66
N LEU A 16 -7.45 24.77 18.42
CA LEU A 16 -7.69 23.37 18.03
C LEU A 16 -6.52 22.42 18.33
N LEU A 17 -5.28 22.92 18.27
CA LEU A 17 -4.07 22.16 18.58
C LEU A 17 -3.56 22.46 19.99
N LYS A 18 -4.22 23.35 20.75
CA LYS A 18 -3.77 23.73 22.10
C LYS A 18 -4.23 22.72 23.14
N ILE A 19 -3.28 21.94 23.67
CA ILE A 19 -3.54 21.03 24.79
C ILE A 19 -3.59 21.85 26.08
N ARG A 20 -4.73 21.83 26.76
CA ARG A 20 -4.95 22.55 28.01
C ARG A 20 -4.50 21.73 29.22
N TRP A 21 -3.17 21.63 29.38
CA TRP A 21 -2.54 20.80 30.42
C TRP A 21 -3.00 21.09 31.84
N ARG A 22 -3.33 22.36 32.16
CA ARG A 22 -3.72 22.82 33.49
C ARG A 22 -5.21 22.61 33.82
N ARG A 23 -6.04 22.28 32.85
CA ARG A 23 -7.47 21.98 33.09
C ARG A 23 -7.64 20.49 33.30
N GLY A 24 -8.47 20.11 34.28
CA GLY A 24 -8.66 18.75 34.83
C GLY A 24 -8.58 17.59 33.84
N GLY A 25 -8.29 16.40 34.32
CA GLY A 25 -7.83 15.24 33.55
C GLY A 25 -8.68 14.88 32.33
N ARG A 26 -10.00 15.11 32.33
CA ARG A 26 -10.88 14.80 31.20
C ARG A 26 -10.65 15.72 29.99
N ILE A 27 -10.45 17.02 30.21
CA ILE A 27 -10.23 18.01 29.14
C ILE A 27 -8.88 17.74 28.49
N ARG A 28 -7.86 17.46 29.29
CA ARG A 28 -6.53 17.13 28.79
C ARG A 28 -6.53 15.91 27.85
N TRP A 29 -7.18 14.81 28.24
CA TRP A 29 -7.25 13.62 27.40
C TRP A 29 -8.03 13.84 26.10
N ARG A 30 -9.11 14.63 26.16
CA ARG A 30 -9.86 15.00 24.96
C ARG A 30 -9.03 15.86 24.01
N ASP A 31 -8.32 16.86 24.53
CA ASP A 31 -7.50 17.74 23.70
C ASP A 31 -6.30 17.00 23.11
N LEU A 32 -5.68 16.11 23.86
CA LEU A 32 -4.62 15.23 23.35
C LEU A 32 -5.13 14.31 22.25
N HIS A 33 -6.26 13.64 22.45
CA HIS A 33 -6.89 12.79 21.45
C HIS A 33 -7.23 13.56 20.18
N ALA A 34 -7.87 14.71 20.30
CA ALA A 34 -8.30 15.51 19.16
C ALA A 34 -7.11 16.11 18.39
N GLY A 35 -6.11 16.67 19.11
CA GLY A 35 -4.92 17.23 18.50
C GLY A 35 -4.04 16.19 17.82
N THR A 36 -3.78 15.07 18.47
CA THR A 36 -3.08 13.94 17.85
C THR A 36 -3.86 13.41 16.68
N GLY A 37 -5.18 13.24 16.83
CA GLY A 37 -6.04 12.68 15.78
C GLY A 37 -6.00 13.46 14.49
N ILE A 38 -6.05 14.80 14.53
CA ILE A 38 -6.03 15.60 13.29
C ILE A 38 -4.67 15.54 12.59
N VAL A 39 -3.57 15.62 13.34
CA VAL A 39 -2.22 15.55 12.78
C VAL A 39 -1.98 14.19 12.14
N ILE A 40 -2.37 13.13 12.85
CA ILE A 40 -2.18 11.75 12.38
C ILE A 40 -3.14 11.39 11.24
N SER A 41 -4.35 11.96 11.17
CA SER A 41 -5.31 11.65 10.12
C SER A 41 -4.74 11.88 8.72
N VAL A 42 -3.96 12.92 8.51
CA VAL A 42 -3.33 13.21 7.21
C VAL A 42 -2.32 12.11 6.85
N LEU A 43 -1.43 11.78 7.79
CA LEU A 43 -0.46 10.71 7.59
C LEU A 43 -1.14 9.36 7.35
N LEU A 44 -2.17 9.03 8.15
CA LEU A 44 -2.92 7.79 8.00
C LEU A 44 -3.61 7.68 6.64
N ILE A 45 -4.19 8.76 6.12
CA ILE A 45 -4.78 8.76 4.78
C ILE A 45 -3.71 8.44 3.74
N CYS A 46 -2.53 9.06 3.81
CA CYS A 46 -1.42 8.75 2.89
C CYS A 46 -0.99 7.29 3.00
N TYR A 47 -0.84 6.77 4.23
CA TYR A 47 -0.46 5.36 4.47
C TYR A 47 -1.55 4.39 4.00
N ILE A 48 -2.83 4.69 4.21
CA ILE A 48 -3.94 3.85 3.74
C ILE A 48 -3.96 3.82 2.22
N LEU A 49 -3.89 4.98 1.56
CA LEU A 49 -3.94 5.06 0.10
C LEU A 49 -2.75 4.33 -0.55
N SER A 50 -1.53 4.54 -0.04
CA SER A 50 -0.35 3.83 -0.55
C SER A 50 -0.40 2.32 -0.27
N GLY A 51 -1.02 1.90 0.84
CA GLY A 51 -1.21 0.50 1.18
C GLY A 51 -2.30 -0.22 0.36
N LEU A 52 -3.27 0.50 -0.20
CA LEU A 52 -4.34 -0.10 -1.02
C LEU A 52 -3.78 -0.83 -2.24
N THR A 53 -2.69 -0.37 -2.81
CA THR A 53 -2.04 -0.98 -3.98
C THR A 53 -1.52 -2.40 -3.72
N TRP A 54 -1.34 -2.77 -2.45
CA TRP A 54 -0.92 -4.11 -2.02
C TRP A 54 -2.09 -5.06 -1.77
N THR A 55 -3.31 -4.55 -1.73
CA THR A 55 -4.49 -5.40 -1.57
C THR A 55 -4.81 -6.09 -2.89
N ARG A 56 -5.26 -7.33 -2.83
CA ARG A 56 -5.60 -8.11 -4.03
C ARG A 56 -6.60 -7.36 -4.92
N TYR A 57 -7.68 -6.87 -4.32
CA TYR A 57 -8.74 -6.19 -5.05
C TYR A 57 -8.30 -4.87 -5.71
N TRP A 58 -7.70 -3.97 -4.91
CA TRP A 58 -7.29 -2.66 -5.43
C TRP A 58 -6.00 -2.71 -6.24
N GLY A 59 -5.06 -3.59 -5.86
CA GLY A 59 -3.77 -3.72 -6.55
C GLY A 59 -3.94 -4.15 -8.01
N GLU A 60 -4.76 -5.16 -8.28
CA GLU A 60 -5.01 -5.63 -9.64
C GLU A 60 -5.75 -4.58 -10.48
N ASN A 61 -6.85 -4.00 -9.95
CA ASN A 61 -7.59 -2.95 -10.64
C ASN A 61 -6.75 -1.70 -10.91
N TRP A 62 -5.91 -1.32 -9.96
CA TRP A 62 -5.05 -0.15 -10.09
C TRP A 62 -3.94 -0.37 -11.13
N ARG A 63 -3.36 -1.56 -11.22
CA ARG A 63 -2.41 -1.90 -12.29
C ARG A 63 -3.07 -1.80 -13.66
N ALA A 64 -4.27 -2.37 -13.83
CA ALA A 64 -5.01 -2.28 -15.08
C ALA A 64 -5.27 -0.83 -15.51
N VAL A 65 -5.69 0.04 -14.56
CA VAL A 65 -5.87 1.48 -14.81
C VAL A 65 -4.54 2.14 -15.16
N SER A 66 -3.47 1.84 -14.43
CA SER A 66 -2.14 2.43 -14.66
C SER A 66 -1.60 2.05 -16.05
N ALA A 67 -1.77 0.81 -16.46
CA ALA A 67 -1.34 0.33 -17.78
C ALA A 67 -2.13 0.99 -18.92
N THR A 68 -3.39 1.34 -18.69
CA THR A 68 -4.25 1.97 -19.71
C THR A 68 -4.00 3.49 -19.81
N VAL A 69 -3.90 4.17 -18.66
CA VAL A 69 -3.82 5.65 -18.60
C VAL A 69 -2.39 6.15 -18.85
N ALA A 70 -1.41 5.46 -18.33
CA ALA A 70 -0.01 5.83 -18.41
C ALA A 70 0.87 4.57 -18.57
N PRO A 71 0.86 3.94 -19.75
CA PRO A 71 1.61 2.72 -20.00
C PRO A 71 3.11 2.91 -19.80
N SER A 72 3.78 1.87 -19.32
CA SER A 72 5.23 1.80 -19.27
C SER A 72 5.82 1.58 -20.66
N LEU A 73 7.07 1.99 -20.84
CA LEU A 73 7.80 1.75 -22.08
C LEU A 73 8.15 0.24 -22.16
N SER A 74 7.61 -0.45 -23.14
CA SER A 74 7.89 -1.88 -23.35
C SER A 74 9.23 -2.07 -24.04
N VAL A 75 9.99 -3.06 -23.62
CA VAL A 75 11.16 -3.55 -24.37
C VAL A 75 10.67 -4.52 -25.44
N SER A 76 11.03 -4.27 -26.69
CA SER A 76 10.68 -5.16 -27.81
C SER A 76 11.68 -6.29 -27.90
N ALA A 77 11.36 -7.42 -27.28
CA ALA A 77 12.12 -8.67 -27.38
C ALA A 77 11.15 -9.87 -27.34
N PRO A 78 11.50 -11.01 -27.97
CA PRO A 78 10.69 -12.22 -27.86
C PRO A 78 10.49 -12.61 -26.40
N SER A 79 9.26 -12.93 -26.01
CA SER A 79 8.90 -13.26 -24.63
C SER A 79 8.20 -14.61 -24.56
N THR A 80 8.22 -15.20 -23.37
CA THR A 80 7.38 -16.34 -23.00
C THR A 80 5.97 -15.88 -22.63
N PRO A 81 4.98 -16.76 -22.53
CA PRO A 81 3.66 -16.41 -22.01
C PRO A 81 3.63 -16.04 -20.53
N ALA A 82 4.71 -16.32 -19.79
CA ALA A 82 4.79 -16.06 -18.35
C ALA A 82 5.23 -14.63 -18.05
N THR A 83 4.77 -14.12 -16.91
CA THR A 83 5.15 -12.83 -16.35
C THR A 83 6.04 -13.00 -15.12
N LEU A 84 6.70 -11.95 -14.66
CA LEU A 84 7.47 -11.97 -13.41
C LEU A 84 6.57 -12.33 -12.23
N GLY A 85 5.33 -11.88 -12.21
CA GLY A 85 4.35 -12.15 -11.16
C GLY A 85 4.08 -13.64 -10.96
N ASP A 86 4.13 -14.46 -12.03
CA ASP A 86 3.93 -15.90 -11.96
C ASP A 86 5.01 -16.62 -11.12
N TYR A 87 6.16 -15.99 -10.95
CA TYR A 87 7.29 -16.52 -10.17
C TYR A 87 7.36 -15.95 -8.75
N ASP A 88 6.58 -14.92 -8.44
CA ASP A 88 6.55 -14.31 -7.11
C ASP A 88 5.60 -15.03 -6.14
N ARG A 89 5.86 -16.29 -5.88
CA ARG A 89 5.05 -17.13 -4.98
C ARG A 89 4.92 -16.57 -3.56
N LEU A 90 5.81 -15.67 -3.16
CA LEU A 90 5.83 -15.06 -1.83
C LEU A 90 5.25 -13.62 -1.83
N GLY A 91 4.93 -13.04 -3.00
CA GLY A 91 4.43 -11.68 -3.13
C GLY A 91 5.39 -10.60 -2.64
N ARG A 92 6.72 -10.85 -2.61
CA ARG A 92 7.70 -9.96 -1.98
C ARG A 92 8.99 -9.77 -2.76
N ARG A 93 9.18 -10.50 -3.85
CA ARG A 93 10.46 -10.52 -4.60
C ARG A 93 10.48 -9.63 -5.82
N ILE A 94 9.32 -9.13 -6.21
CA ILE A 94 9.13 -8.36 -7.45
C ILE A 94 8.51 -7.03 -7.10
N ALA A 95 9.02 -5.95 -7.71
CA ALA A 95 8.44 -4.63 -7.57
C ALA A 95 7.00 -4.63 -8.10
N TRP A 96 6.11 -3.87 -7.47
CA TRP A 96 4.71 -3.80 -7.87
C TRP A 96 4.53 -3.43 -9.35
N ALA A 97 5.33 -2.49 -9.86
CA ALA A 97 5.28 -2.05 -11.25
C ALA A 97 5.74 -3.14 -12.24
N ALA A 98 6.63 -4.04 -11.82
CA ALA A 98 7.20 -5.09 -12.67
C ALA A 98 6.41 -6.42 -12.63
N THR A 99 5.27 -6.47 -11.93
CA THR A 99 4.49 -7.71 -11.78
C THR A 99 4.03 -8.27 -13.12
N ASP A 100 3.63 -7.42 -14.04
CA ASP A 100 3.11 -7.80 -15.35
C ASP A 100 4.21 -7.80 -16.45
N ASP A 101 5.49 -7.59 -16.08
CA ASP A 101 6.60 -7.64 -17.02
C ASP A 101 6.75 -9.07 -17.57
N PRO A 102 6.92 -9.22 -18.90
CA PRO A 102 7.09 -10.54 -19.51
C PRO A 102 8.44 -11.16 -19.15
N ILE A 103 8.49 -12.49 -19.08
CA ILE A 103 9.74 -13.21 -19.09
C ILE A 103 10.23 -13.35 -20.53
N TYR A 104 11.39 -12.77 -20.84
CA TYR A 104 11.95 -12.80 -22.18
C TYR A 104 12.51 -14.17 -22.54
N ALA A 105 12.51 -14.48 -23.84
CA ALA A 105 12.99 -15.74 -24.35
C ALA A 105 14.52 -15.75 -24.50
N SER A 106 15.14 -16.87 -24.10
CA SER A 106 16.56 -17.17 -24.34
C SER A 106 16.73 -18.02 -25.57
N HIS A 107 17.85 -17.89 -26.28
CA HIS A 107 18.14 -18.60 -27.49
C HIS A 107 19.40 -19.45 -27.34
N PRO A 108 19.29 -20.81 -27.40
CA PRO A 108 20.46 -21.67 -27.36
C PRO A 108 21.33 -21.48 -28.62
N ARG A 109 22.64 -21.35 -28.43
CA ARG A 109 23.58 -21.18 -29.54
C ARG A 109 23.98 -22.51 -30.20
N GLY A 110 23.26 -23.60 -29.86
CA GLY A 110 23.51 -24.94 -30.40
C GLY A 110 22.76 -25.99 -29.59
N PRO A 111 22.70 -27.23 -30.10
CA PRO A 111 21.91 -28.32 -29.49
C PRO A 111 22.41 -28.77 -28.10
N SER A 112 23.63 -28.41 -27.73
CA SER A 112 24.26 -28.77 -26.42
C SER A 112 24.56 -27.55 -25.56
N ALA A 113 23.86 -26.43 -25.75
CA ALA A 113 24.08 -25.23 -24.97
C ALA A 113 23.73 -25.46 -23.49
N ALA A 114 24.71 -25.39 -22.60
CA ALA A 114 24.52 -25.50 -21.17
C ALA A 114 23.96 -24.20 -20.60
N THR A 115 23.06 -24.30 -19.64
CA THR A 115 22.56 -23.16 -18.86
C THR A 115 23.63 -22.65 -17.89
N LEU A 116 23.83 -21.36 -17.82
CA LEU A 116 24.74 -20.72 -16.86
C LEU A 116 24.30 -21.01 -15.42
N SER A 117 25.26 -21.08 -14.54
CA SER A 117 25.03 -21.28 -13.12
C SER A 117 24.54 -19.98 -12.44
N LEU A 118 23.90 -20.10 -11.27
CA LEU A 118 23.56 -18.95 -10.46
C LEU A 118 24.76 -18.09 -10.09
N ALA A 119 25.92 -18.70 -9.90
CA ALA A 119 27.20 -18.01 -9.62
C ALA A 119 27.65 -17.14 -10.82
N ASP A 120 27.46 -17.65 -12.04
CA ASP A 120 27.76 -16.88 -13.24
C ASP A 120 26.83 -15.69 -13.39
N ILE A 121 25.51 -15.88 -13.15
CA ILE A 121 24.54 -14.84 -13.19
C ILE A 121 24.79 -13.76 -12.12
N ASP A 122 25.14 -14.16 -10.89
CA ASP A 122 25.54 -13.24 -9.83
C ASP A 122 26.76 -12.40 -10.21
N ARG A 123 27.75 -13.03 -10.83
CA ARG A 123 28.97 -12.34 -11.32
C ARG A 123 28.61 -11.31 -12.42
N ILE A 124 27.71 -11.68 -13.35
CA ILE A 124 27.25 -10.79 -14.41
C ILE A 124 26.45 -9.64 -13.80
N ALA A 125 25.53 -9.92 -12.88
CA ALA A 125 24.73 -8.89 -12.22
C ALA A 125 25.61 -7.85 -11.48
N LYS A 126 26.67 -8.30 -10.82
CA LYS A 126 27.64 -7.41 -10.18
C LYS A 126 28.43 -6.57 -11.20
N ALA A 127 28.84 -7.17 -12.31
CA ALA A 127 29.53 -6.47 -13.40
C ALA A 127 28.61 -5.40 -14.06
N GLU A 128 27.30 -5.68 -14.11
CA GLU A 128 26.27 -4.74 -14.59
C GLU A 128 25.87 -3.70 -13.52
N ASN A 129 26.57 -3.63 -12.39
CA ASN A 129 26.34 -2.68 -11.29
C ASN A 129 24.92 -2.79 -10.68
N MET A 130 24.38 -4.02 -10.58
CA MET A 130 23.14 -4.22 -9.81
C MET A 130 23.36 -3.87 -8.34
N VAL A 131 22.50 -3.01 -7.79
CA VAL A 131 22.56 -2.60 -6.38
C VAL A 131 22.31 -3.83 -5.49
N ALA A 132 23.11 -4.01 -4.46
CA ALA A 132 23.03 -5.14 -3.54
C ALA A 132 21.62 -5.31 -2.95
N GLY A 133 21.24 -6.56 -2.69
CA GLY A 133 19.88 -6.90 -2.23
C GLY A 133 18.96 -7.40 -3.34
N TYR A 134 19.47 -7.61 -4.54
CA TYR A 134 18.70 -8.21 -5.63
C TYR A 134 18.46 -9.71 -5.40
N SER A 135 17.43 -10.21 -6.07
CA SER A 135 17.09 -11.63 -6.17
C SER A 135 17.32 -12.10 -7.60
N ILE A 136 17.81 -13.34 -7.74
CA ILE A 136 17.93 -14.00 -9.04
C ILE A 136 16.75 -14.96 -9.17
N ILE A 137 15.94 -14.77 -10.19
CA ILE A 137 14.82 -15.65 -10.56
C ILE A 137 15.33 -16.59 -11.65
N PRO A 138 15.35 -17.92 -11.38
CA PRO A 138 15.77 -18.90 -12.38
C PRO A 138 14.83 -18.92 -13.58
N PRO A 139 15.35 -19.29 -14.77
CA PRO A 139 14.52 -19.40 -15.96
C PRO A 139 13.56 -20.57 -15.86
N ALA A 140 12.36 -20.42 -16.42
CA ALA A 140 11.42 -21.50 -16.63
C ALA A 140 11.00 -21.57 -18.10
N ASP A 141 10.83 -22.79 -18.59
CA ASP A 141 10.48 -23.02 -19.98
C ASP A 141 8.96 -23.05 -20.16
N SER A 142 8.51 -22.62 -21.33
CA SER A 142 7.11 -22.67 -21.74
C SER A 142 7.00 -23.43 -23.07
N VAL A 143 5.84 -24.01 -23.35
CA VAL A 143 5.56 -24.62 -24.65
C VAL A 143 4.54 -23.73 -25.38
N VAL A 144 4.93 -23.22 -26.54
CA VAL A 144 4.09 -22.38 -27.40
C VAL A 144 4.03 -23.05 -28.78
N ASP A 145 2.84 -23.35 -29.27
CA ASP A 145 2.62 -24.01 -30.56
C ASP A 145 3.45 -25.30 -30.75
N GLY A 146 3.62 -26.08 -29.67
CA GLY A 146 4.39 -27.31 -29.66
C GLY A 146 5.92 -27.13 -29.64
N GLN A 147 6.41 -25.90 -29.59
CA GLN A 147 7.84 -25.59 -29.49
C GLN A 147 8.21 -25.15 -28.07
N THR A 148 9.36 -25.59 -27.58
CA THR A 148 9.90 -25.16 -26.30
C THR A 148 10.49 -23.75 -26.45
N VAL A 149 9.94 -22.79 -25.69
CA VAL A 149 10.49 -21.45 -25.54
C VAL A 149 11.25 -21.40 -24.21
N TYR A 150 12.54 -21.18 -24.30
CA TYR A 150 13.43 -21.14 -23.13
C TYR A 150 13.34 -19.79 -22.45
N GLY A 151 12.98 -19.76 -21.16
CA GLY A 151 12.96 -18.52 -20.39
C GLY A 151 14.37 -17.98 -20.06
N SER A 152 14.45 -16.69 -19.76
CA SER A 152 15.65 -16.00 -19.30
C SER A 152 15.77 -16.00 -17.77
N TYR A 153 16.96 -15.74 -17.24
CA TYR A 153 17.12 -15.29 -15.87
C TYR A 153 16.60 -13.87 -15.72
N ALA A 154 15.93 -13.59 -14.59
CA ALA A 154 15.63 -12.22 -14.19
C ALA A 154 16.34 -11.88 -12.87
N VAL A 155 17.14 -10.82 -12.89
CA VAL A 155 17.80 -10.28 -11.69
C VAL A 155 17.04 -9.04 -11.27
N VAL A 156 16.34 -9.13 -10.15
CA VAL A 156 15.36 -8.13 -9.71
C VAL A 156 15.81 -7.46 -8.43
N ASN A 157 15.85 -6.13 -8.38
CA ASN A 157 15.98 -5.37 -7.14
C ASN A 157 14.64 -4.72 -6.80
N PRO A 158 13.75 -5.40 -6.06
CA PRO A 158 12.39 -4.93 -5.85
C PRO A 158 12.28 -3.81 -4.81
N TRP A 159 13.25 -3.71 -3.88
CA TRP A 159 13.17 -2.85 -2.69
C TRP A 159 14.45 -2.05 -2.46
N PRO A 160 14.91 -1.26 -3.46
CA PRO A 160 16.07 -0.42 -3.29
C PRO A 160 15.76 0.73 -2.31
N GLN A 161 16.81 1.42 -1.84
CA GLN A 161 16.63 2.58 -0.95
C GLN A 161 16.07 3.80 -1.70
N ARG A 162 16.19 3.83 -3.01
CA ARG A 162 15.66 4.89 -3.89
C ARG A 162 15.00 4.27 -5.10
N LEU A 163 13.86 4.83 -5.49
CA LEU A 163 13.12 4.38 -6.68
C LEU A 163 13.99 4.37 -7.95
N SER A 164 14.93 5.33 -8.07
CA SER A 164 15.86 5.40 -9.21
C SER A 164 16.81 4.19 -9.30
N GLU A 165 16.98 3.44 -8.25
CA GLU A 165 17.81 2.23 -8.17
C GLU A 165 17.01 0.96 -8.50
N GLN A 166 15.69 1.07 -8.65
CA GLN A 166 14.82 -0.05 -9.03
C GLN A 166 15.16 -0.49 -10.46
N ARG A 167 15.54 -1.75 -10.60
CA ARG A 167 16.00 -2.30 -11.86
C ARG A 167 15.70 -3.79 -11.94
N THR A 168 15.27 -4.24 -13.11
CA THR A 168 15.15 -5.65 -13.47
C THR A 168 16.03 -5.90 -14.69
N LEU A 169 16.99 -6.81 -14.56
CA LEU A 169 17.91 -7.18 -15.64
C LEU A 169 17.55 -8.60 -16.12
N TYR A 170 17.24 -8.75 -17.38
CA TYR A 170 16.94 -10.02 -18.01
C TYR A 170 18.18 -10.52 -18.76
N LEU A 171 18.65 -11.72 -18.40
CA LEU A 171 19.87 -12.31 -18.94
C LEU A 171 19.57 -13.61 -19.68
N ASP A 172 20.09 -13.74 -20.88
CA ASP A 172 20.04 -14.97 -21.65
C ASP A 172 20.70 -16.12 -20.86
N ARG A 173 19.96 -17.22 -20.68
CA ARG A 173 20.38 -18.32 -19.81
C ARG A 173 21.62 -19.09 -20.30
N PHE A 174 21.93 -18.99 -21.58
CA PHE A 174 23.04 -19.73 -22.21
C PHE A 174 24.29 -18.86 -22.36
N SER A 175 24.12 -17.61 -22.76
CA SER A 175 25.22 -16.69 -23.02
C SER A 175 25.50 -15.66 -21.95
N GLY A 176 24.54 -15.41 -21.08
CA GLY A 176 24.61 -14.32 -20.09
C GLY A 176 24.47 -12.93 -20.71
N ALA A 177 24.13 -12.82 -21.99
CA ALA A 177 23.91 -11.54 -22.63
C ALA A 177 22.65 -10.87 -22.07
N THR A 178 22.71 -9.56 -21.92
CA THR A 178 21.53 -8.78 -21.49
C THR A 178 20.50 -8.74 -22.62
N ILE A 179 19.33 -9.30 -22.38
CA ILE A 179 18.17 -9.26 -23.29
C ILE A 179 17.41 -7.95 -23.10
N ALA A 180 17.15 -7.62 -21.83
CA ALA A 180 16.39 -6.41 -21.47
C ALA A 180 16.88 -5.86 -20.14
N ASN A 181 16.72 -4.55 -19.97
CA ASN A 181 17.09 -3.83 -18.78
C ASN A 181 15.95 -2.87 -18.45
N ALA A 182 15.02 -3.30 -17.59
CA ALA A 182 13.89 -2.50 -17.16
C ALA A 182 14.24 -1.68 -15.93
N THR A 183 13.93 -0.39 -15.97
CA THR A 183 14.22 0.57 -14.89
C THR A 183 12.97 1.36 -14.55
N ALA A 184 12.86 1.89 -13.34
CA ALA A 184 11.74 2.75 -12.94
C ALA A 184 11.57 4.00 -13.85
N ALA A 185 12.59 4.40 -14.58
CA ALA A 185 12.48 5.52 -15.54
C ALA A 185 11.60 5.19 -16.76
N GLN A 186 11.47 3.90 -17.09
CA GLN A 186 10.65 3.40 -18.20
C GLN A 186 9.21 3.15 -17.78
N ASP A 187 8.92 3.12 -16.47
CA ASP A 187 7.57 2.97 -15.97
C ASP A 187 6.71 4.18 -16.31
N GLY A 188 5.44 3.94 -16.58
CA GLY A 188 4.44 4.99 -16.77
C GLY A 188 4.33 5.89 -15.53
N ALA A 189 3.93 7.14 -15.73
CA ALA A 189 3.89 8.13 -14.64
C ALA A 189 3.07 7.67 -13.44
N LEU A 190 1.95 6.97 -13.67
CA LEU A 190 1.08 6.48 -12.62
C LEU A 190 1.71 5.30 -11.86
N SER A 191 2.40 4.39 -12.56
CA SER A 191 3.16 3.30 -11.96
C SER A 191 4.31 3.82 -11.11
N ARG A 192 5.06 4.83 -11.61
CA ARG A 192 6.13 5.50 -10.84
C ARG A 192 5.61 6.18 -9.58
N LEU A 193 4.47 6.89 -9.67
CA LEU A 193 3.85 7.51 -8.50
C LEU A 193 3.43 6.48 -7.47
N THR A 194 2.90 5.34 -7.92
CA THR A 194 2.52 4.22 -7.07
C THR A 194 3.74 3.61 -6.38
N SER A 195 4.80 3.31 -7.14
CA SER A 195 6.05 2.77 -6.58
C SER A 195 6.68 3.74 -5.56
N LEU A 196 6.67 5.03 -5.85
CA LEU A 196 7.11 6.06 -4.88
C LEU A 196 6.26 6.04 -3.59
N GLY A 197 4.93 5.92 -3.71
CA GLY A 197 4.03 5.80 -2.56
C GLY A 197 4.32 4.55 -1.73
N ILE A 198 4.59 3.42 -2.37
CA ILE A 198 4.98 2.16 -1.75
C ILE A 198 6.31 2.32 -1.00
N ASP A 199 7.34 2.88 -1.65
CA ASP A 199 8.64 3.10 -1.04
C ASP A 199 8.58 4.03 0.18
N MET A 200 7.78 5.09 0.10
CA MET A 200 7.50 5.97 1.24
C MET A 200 6.76 5.23 2.36
N HIS A 201 5.79 4.38 2.03
CA HIS A 201 5.07 3.55 2.99
C HIS A 201 6.02 2.60 3.74
N MET A 202 6.98 2.01 3.04
CA MET A 202 7.96 1.09 3.61
C MET A 202 9.11 1.79 4.38
N GLY A 203 9.15 3.11 4.38
CA GLY A 203 10.21 3.87 5.04
C GLY A 203 11.51 3.97 4.24
N HIS A 204 11.43 3.75 2.93
CA HIS A 204 12.53 3.95 1.96
C HIS A 204 12.55 5.39 1.43
N GLN A 205 13.05 5.59 0.26
CA GLN A 205 13.11 6.83 -0.55
C GLN A 205 13.78 8.03 0.14
N LEU A 206 13.22 8.58 1.20
CA LEU A 206 13.78 9.73 1.93
C LEU A 206 14.57 9.32 3.20
N GLY A 207 14.96 8.04 3.28
CA GLY A 207 15.80 7.53 4.35
C GLY A 207 15.22 7.75 5.76
N LEU A 208 15.96 8.44 6.61
CA LEU A 208 15.57 8.66 8.01
C LEU A 208 14.25 9.42 8.15
N PHE A 209 13.94 10.34 7.23
CA PHE A 209 12.70 11.13 7.29
C PHE A 209 11.45 10.23 7.19
N THR A 210 11.41 9.32 6.22
CA THR A 210 10.26 8.40 6.07
C THR A 210 10.14 7.42 7.23
N ARG A 211 11.28 6.96 7.78
CA ARG A 211 11.28 6.10 8.97
C ARG A 211 10.73 6.82 10.21
N ILE A 212 11.13 8.07 10.43
CA ILE A 212 10.61 8.89 11.52
C ILE A 212 9.11 9.13 11.34
N THR A 213 8.64 9.52 10.16
CA THR A 213 7.22 9.78 9.92
C THR A 213 6.37 8.52 10.09
N ALA A 214 6.85 7.35 9.65
CA ALA A 214 6.20 6.06 9.89
C ALA A 214 6.11 5.76 11.40
N THR A 215 7.21 5.93 12.13
CA THR A 215 7.25 5.72 13.59
C THR A 215 6.27 6.66 14.30
N LEU A 216 6.25 7.94 13.93
CA LEU A 216 5.32 8.92 14.51
C LEU A 216 3.86 8.57 14.19
N ALA A 217 3.57 8.06 12.99
CA ALA A 217 2.23 7.58 12.64
C ALA A 217 1.82 6.41 13.56
N CYS A 218 2.68 5.41 13.75
CA CYS A 218 2.42 4.29 14.66
C CYS A 218 2.22 4.74 16.12
N LEU A 219 3.10 5.59 16.64
CA LEU A 219 2.97 6.15 17.99
C LEU A 219 1.70 6.97 18.16
N GLY A 220 1.32 7.69 17.12
CA GLY A 220 0.07 8.43 17.10
C GLY A 220 -1.16 7.54 17.13
N VAL A 221 -1.18 6.44 16.38
CA VAL A 221 -2.26 5.45 16.46
C VAL A 221 -2.36 4.87 17.86
N LEU A 222 -1.24 4.46 18.47
CA LEU A 222 -1.21 3.97 19.84
C LEU A 222 -1.75 5.01 20.84
N THR A 223 -1.36 6.28 20.65
CA THR A 223 -1.87 7.40 21.46
C THR A 223 -3.37 7.56 21.29
N MET A 224 -3.89 7.45 20.06
CA MET A 224 -5.32 7.52 19.77
C MET A 224 -6.10 6.38 20.45
N VAL A 225 -5.60 5.15 20.39
CA VAL A 225 -6.19 3.99 21.05
C VAL A 225 -6.20 4.19 22.57
N ALA A 226 -5.05 4.52 23.15
CA ALA A 226 -4.90 4.69 24.60
C ALA A 226 -5.81 5.82 25.13
N THR A 227 -5.78 6.99 24.47
CA THR A 227 -6.61 8.14 24.89
C THR A 227 -8.10 7.89 24.66
N GLY A 228 -8.47 7.19 23.59
CA GLY A 228 -9.84 6.77 23.33
C GLY A 228 -10.38 5.85 24.42
N PHE A 229 -9.60 4.82 24.76
CA PHE A 229 -9.93 3.90 25.85
C PHE A 229 -10.03 4.60 27.22
N LEU A 230 -9.07 5.47 27.54
CA LEU A 230 -9.10 6.23 28.79
C LEU A 230 -10.33 7.16 28.89
N MET A 231 -10.71 7.80 27.79
CA MET A 231 -11.90 8.64 27.76
C MET A 231 -13.18 7.83 27.91
N TRP A 232 -13.26 6.67 27.26
CA TRP A 232 -14.38 5.75 27.43
C TRP A 232 -14.43 5.25 28.87
N TRP A 233 -13.33 4.76 29.42
CA TRP A 233 -13.25 4.26 30.80
C TRP A 233 -13.72 5.29 31.83
N LYS A 234 -13.30 6.55 31.67
CA LYS A 234 -13.70 7.66 32.58
C LYS A 234 -15.13 8.13 32.40
N ARG A 235 -15.81 7.74 31.32
CA ARG A 235 -17.22 8.10 31.05
C ARG A 235 -18.21 7.04 31.49
N ARG A 236 -17.77 5.80 31.66
CA ARG A 236 -18.66 4.70 32.00
C ARG A 236 -19.28 4.93 33.40
N PRO A 237 -20.61 4.74 33.56
CA PRO A 237 -21.24 4.73 34.86
C PRO A 237 -20.71 3.61 35.73
N ALA A 238 -20.68 3.80 37.05
CA ALA A 238 -20.26 2.75 37.98
C ALA A 238 -21.14 1.49 37.79
N GLY A 239 -20.49 0.33 37.68
CA GLY A 239 -21.19 -0.96 37.55
C GLY A 239 -21.81 -1.24 36.15
N ARG A 240 -21.60 -0.38 35.13
CA ARG A 240 -22.11 -0.59 33.77
C ARG A 240 -20.98 -0.54 32.72
N THR A 241 -21.20 -1.18 31.57
CA THR A 241 -20.23 -1.22 30.46
C THR A 241 -20.03 0.15 29.80
N GLY A 242 -20.98 1.10 29.97
CA GLY A 242 -20.93 2.39 29.28
C GLY A 242 -21.18 2.29 27.77
N LEU A 243 -21.68 1.14 27.29
CA LEU A 243 -22.18 1.03 25.93
C LEU A 243 -23.42 1.92 25.78
N PRO A 244 -23.56 2.65 24.66
CA PRO A 244 -24.78 3.40 24.39
C PRO A 244 -25.95 2.43 24.35
N GLY A 245 -27.04 2.78 25.04
CA GLY A 245 -28.32 2.07 24.88
C GLY A 245 -28.88 2.30 23.47
N PRO A 246 -29.93 1.56 23.08
CA PRO A 246 -30.60 1.78 21.80
C PRO A 246 -30.95 3.27 21.64
N ALA A 247 -30.71 3.78 20.44
CA ALA A 247 -30.97 5.18 20.15
C ALA A 247 -32.46 5.48 20.34
N GLY A 248 -32.79 6.25 21.39
CA GLY A 248 -34.16 6.66 21.62
C GLY A 248 -34.65 7.61 20.51
N ASP A 249 -35.96 7.66 20.27
CA ASP A 249 -36.59 8.43 19.20
C ASP A 249 -36.19 9.93 19.17
N ARG A 250 -35.84 10.49 20.33
CA ARG A 250 -35.43 11.91 20.46
C ARG A 250 -34.10 12.24 19.73
N THR A 251 -33.16 11.29 19.65
CA THR A 251 -31.88 11.49 18.95
C THR A 251 -32.04 11.44 17.43
N ARG A 252 -33.06 10.76 16.92
CA ARG A 252 -33.37 10.71 15.48
C ARG A 252 -34.03 12.01 14.99
N ALA A 253 -34.90 12.61 15.80
CA ALA A 253 -35.63 13.84 15.44
C ALA A 253 -34.74 15.08 15.34
N ASP A 254 -33.61 15.13 16.11
CA ASP A 254 -32.77 16.33 16.22
C ASP A 254 -31.56 16.33 15.27
N THR A 255 -31.33 15.23 14.51
CA THR A 255 -30.17 15.18 13.60
C THR A 255 -30.54 15.76 12.24
N PRO A 256 -29.86 16.84 11.80
CA PRO A 256 -30.15 17.45 10.49
C PRO A 256 -30.02 16.41 9.36
N THR A 257 -30.99 16.34 8.46
CA THR A 257 -31.03 15.42 7.32
C THR A 257 -29.75 15.46 6.51
N ARG A 258 -29.15 16.65 6.33
CA ARG A 258 -27.86 16.82 5.62
C ARG A 258 -26.73 16.05 6.28
N THR A 259 -26.70 15.97 7.61
CA THR A 259 -25.68 15.20 8.36
C THR A 259 -25.89 13.70 8.16
N VAL A 260 -27.13 13.22 8.22
CA VAL A 260 -27.46 11.81 8.00
C VAL A 260 -27.07 11.38 6.58
N VAL A 261 -27.46 12.17 5.59
CA VAL A 261 -27.10 11.91 4.19
C VAL A 261 -25.59 11.93 3.99
N GLY A 262 -24.88 12.91 4.54
CA GLY A 262 -23.41 12.98 4.45
C GLY A 262 -22.71 11.77 5.07
N LEU A 263 -23.19 11.30 6.24
CA LEU A 263 -22.67 10.09 6.88
C LEU A 263 -22.99 8.82 6.08
N ALA A 264 -24.18 8.73 5.50
CA ALA A 264 -24.57 7.60 4.64
C ALA A 264 -23.71 7.55 3.38
N ILE A 265 -23.47 8.66 2.72
CA ILE A 265 -22.58 8.75 1.56
C ILE A 265 -21.15 8.36 1.97
N ALA A 266 -20.63 8.88 3.08
CA ALA A 266 -19.30 8.54 3.56
C ALA A 266 -19.19 7.04 3.90
N ALA A 267 -20.20 6.46 4.54
CA ALA A 267 -20.26 5.04 4.85
C ALA A 267 -20.30 4.19 3.57
N LEU A 268 -21.07 4.60 2.56
CA LEU A 268 -21.13 3.94 1.26
C LEU A 268 -19.78 3.98 0.54
N VAL A 269 -19.15 5.15 0.46
CA VAL A 269 -17.82 5.32 -0.14
C VAL A 269 -16.78 4.45 0.57
N LEU A 270 -16.78 4.46 1.90
CA LEU A 270 -15.88 3.62 2.69
C LEU A 270 -16.16 2.12 2.50
N SER A 271 -17.42 1.72 2.32
CA SER A 271 -17.80 0.33 2.06
C SER A 271 -17.32 -0.15 0.68
N VAL A 272 -17.29 0.73 -0.31
CA VAL A 272 -16.72 0.43 -1.64
C VAL A 272 -15.20 0.38 -1.57
N LEU A 273 -14.56 1.34 -0.90
CA LEU A 273 -13.10 1.39 -0.73
C LEU A 273 -12.58 0.24 0.14
N PHE A 274 -13.34 -0.18 1.13
CA PHE A 274 -12.99 -1.23 2.09
C PHE A 274 -14.14 -2.22 2.22
N PRO A 275 -14.25 -3.24 1.36
CA PRO A 275 -15.40 -4.17 1.38
C PRO A 275 -15.63 -4.85 2.73
N ALA A 276 -14.55 -5.18 3.47
CA ALA A 276 -14.67 -5.73 4.82
C ALA A 276 -15.33 -4.76 5.82
N PHE A 277 -15.10 -3.44 5.67
CA PHE A 277 -15.81 -2.42 6.45
C PHE A 277 -17.31 -2.41 6.12
N GLY A 278 -17.66 -2.51 4.83
CA GLY A 278 -19.06 -2.58 4.39
C GLY A 278 -19.80 -3.77 4.99
N VAL A 279 -19.18 -4.96 4.94
CA VAL A 279 -19.73 -6.18 5.56
C VAL A 279 -19.90 -6.00 7.07
N SER A 280 -18.88 -5.48 7.76
CA SER A 280 -18.95 -5.22 9.21
C SER A 280 -20.06 -4.23 9.55
N LEU A 281 -20.23 -3.18 8.76
CA LEU A 281 -21.30 -2.19 8.96
C LEU A 281 -22.69 -2.81 8.80
N LEU A 282 -22.87 -3.64 7.77
CA LEU A 282 -24.14 -4.37 7.56
C LEU A 282 -24.46 -5.31 8.72
N LEU A 283 -23.45 -6.04 9.21
CA LEU A 283 -23.62 -6.91 10.38
C LEU A 283 -24.04 -6.12 11.63
N VAL A 284 -23.39 -4.99 11.91
CA VAL A 284 -23.76 -4.13 13.05
C VAL A 284 -25.19 -3.62 12.91
N VAL A 285 -25.59 -3.13 11.72
CA VAL A 285 -26.95 -2.66 11.47
C VAL A 285 -27.98 -3.79 11.60
N ALA A 286 -27.64 -5.00 11.13
CA ALA A 286 -28.53 -6.17 11.26
C ALA A 286 -28.73 -6.54 12.73
N VAL A 287 -27.65 -6.63 13.52
CA VAL A 287 -27.71 -6.92 14.96
C VAL A 287 -28.52 -5.85 15.72
N GLU A 288 -28.32 -4.57 15.40
CA GLU A 288 -29.07 -3.47 16.04
C GLU A 288 -30.58 -3.51 15.75
N ARG A 289 -30.98 -4.09 14.61
CA ARG A 289 -32.41 -4.23 14.26
C ARG A 289 -33.06 -5.45 14.92
N VAL A 290 -32.29 -6.44 15.33
CA VAL A 290 -32.80 -7.66 15.97
C VAL A 290 -32.86 -7.52 17.50
N LEU A 291 -31.97 -6.70 18.08
CA LEU A 291 -31.96 -6.37 19.52
C LEU A 291 -32.90 -5.20 19.83
#